data_da64f2bd22b9132f26db2dc9ab707f69
#
_entry.id   da64f2bd22b9132f26db2dc9ab707f69
#
_cell.length_a   1.000
_cell.length_b   1.000
_cell.length_c   1.000
_cell.angle_alpha   90.00
_cell.angle_beta   90.00
_cell.angle_gamma   90.00
#
_symmetry.space_group_name_H-M   'P 1'
#
loop_
_entity.id
_entity.type
_entity.pdbx_description
1 polymer ?
#
loop_
_entity_poly.entity_id
_entity_poly.type
_entity_poly.pdbx_seq_one_letter_code
_entity_poly.pdbx_strand_id
1 'polypeptide(L)'
;MLLVSAGLLNEVALMMAWLPVLAFVIYPYMKRFTWLCHFWLGLCLGLAPAGAWVAIAADTHGWAAIADASLWAPTVFPISLGVALWIAAFDINYARMDVESDREQGIHSFPSKFGERATTRTTIQLSLLWFACFAFSDPIESIYFLAASGLMAVANIYVVLKKDSFSDFQTTLFRVSMLTGWVLLASLIVGFTVEVPT
;
A
#
# COMPACT_ATOMS: atom_id res chain seq x y z
N MET A 1 -9.08 15.57 -14.74
CA MET A 1 -7.76 15.05 -15.13
C MET A 1 -7.73 13.52 -15.20
N LEU A 2 -8.10 12.76 -14.15
CA LEU A 2 -8.05 11.27 -14.15
C LEU A 2 -8.72 10.62 -15.39
N LEU A 3 -9.97 10.98 -15.70
CA LEU A 3 -10.70 10.43 -16.85
C LEU A 3 -10.04 10.75 -18.19
N VAL A 4 -9.48 11.96 -18.32
CA VAL A 4 -8.75 12.35 -19.53
C VAL A 4 -7.48 11.52 -19.69
N SER A 5 -6.71 11.37 -18.60
CA SER A 5 -5.50 10.54 -18.65
C SER A 5 -5.81 9.07 -18.95
N ALA A 6 -6.86 8.52 -18.32
CA ALA A 6 -7.30 7.15 -18.57
C ALA A 6 -7.77 6.95 -20.03
N GLY A 7 -8.51 7.91 -20.58
CA GLY A 7 -8.97 7.86 -21.97
C GLY A 7 -7.86 8.01 -23.01
N LEU A 8 -6.73 8.65 -22.65
CA LEU A 8 -5.55 8.74 -23.50
C LEU A 8 -4.72 7.43 -23.48
N LEU A 9 -4.91 6.57 -22.49
CA LEU A 9 -4.24 5.28 -22.39
C LEU A 9 -4.98 4.24 -23.24
N ASN A 10 -6.15 3.83 -22.81
CA ASN A 10 -7.00 2.89 -23.56
C ASN A 10 -8.44 2.88 -23.01
N GLU A 11 -9.33 2.20 -23.75
CA GLU A 11 -10.76 2.10 -23.40
C GLU A 11 -10.97 1.40 -22.05
N VAL A 12 -10.23 0.34 -21.76
CA VAL A 12 -10.36 -0.44 -20.52
C VAL A 12 -9.98 0.41 -19.31
N ALA A 13 -8.87 1.16 -19.40
CA ALA A 13 -8.44 2.08 -18.35
C ALA A 13 -9.49 3.17 -18.11
N LEU A 14 -10.09 3.74 -19.18
CA LEU A 14 -11.15 4.72 -19.07
C LEU A 14 -12.39 4.13 -18.38
N MET A 15 -12.81 2.95 -18.80
CA MET A 15 -13.98 2.27 -18.23
C MET A 15 -13.79 1.88 -16.78
N MET A 16 -12.56 1.61 -16.33
CA MET A 16 -12.24 1.25 -14.95
C MET A 16 -11.89 2.44 -14.05
N ALA A 17 -11.70 3.65 -14.60
CA ALA A 17 -11.27 4.83 -13.87
C ALA A 17 -12.23 5.28 -12.74
N TRP A 18 -13.51 4.90 -12.79
CA TRP A 18 -14.49 5.18 -11.74
C TRP A 18 -14.22 4.39 -10.45
N LEU A 19 -13.58 3.22 -10.55
CA LEU A 19 -13.36 2.31 -9.42
C LEU A 19 -12.50 2.96 -8.31
N PRO A 20 -11.29 3.48 -8.58
CA PRO A 20 -10.51 4.19 -7.57
C PRO A 20 -11.21 5.44 -7.07
N VAL A 21 -11.93 6.18 -7.93
CA VAL A 21 -12.71 7.36 -7.49
C VAL A 21 -13.75 6.97 -6.47
N LEU A 22 -14.53 5.91 -6.74
CA LEU A 22 -15.56 5.42 -5.82
C LEU A 22 -14.92 4.94 -4.50
N ALA A 23 -13.81 4.20 -4.57
CA ALA A 23 -13.10 3.71 -3.39
C ALA A 23 -12.66 4.88 -2.49
N PHE A 24 -12.09 5.95 -3.05
CA PHE A 24 -11.71 7.14 -2.32
C PHE A 24 -12.89 7.96 -1.78
N VAL A 25 -14.00 8.01 -2.49
CA VAL A 25 -15.22 8.69 -2.02
C VAL A 25 -15.82 7.96 -0.81
N ILE A 26 -15.78 6.63 -0.79
CA ILE A 26 -16.29 5.81 0.31
C ILE A 26 -15.39 5.91 1.56
N TYR A 27 -14.08 6.08 1.40
CA TYR A 27 -13.12 6.03 2.51
C TYR A 27 -13.47 6.91 3.72
N PRO A 28 -13.83 8.22 3.59
CA PRO A 28 -14.16 9.07 4.73
C PRO A 28 -15.35 8.56 5.53
N TYR A 29 -16.28 7.88 4.87
CA TYR A 29 -17.46 7.33 5.53
C TYR A 29 -17.15 6.05 6.31
N MET A 30 -16.16 5.26 5.86
CA MET A 30 -15.76 4.01 6.53
C MET A 30 -15.38 4.22 8.00
N LYS A 31 -14.71 5.32 8.35
CA LYS A 31 -14.33 5.66 9.73
C LYS A 31 -15.55 5.81 10.66
N ARG A 32 -16.73 6.12 10.12
CA ARG A 32 -17.97 6.26 10.91
C ARG A 32 -18.64 4.93 11.23
N PHE A 33 -18.34 3.88 10.46
CA PHE A 33 -19.04 2.60 10.56
C PHE A 33 -18.13 1.47 11.03
N THR A 34 -16.85 1.50 10.73
CA THR A 34 -15.99 0.35 10.97
C THR A 34 -14.50 0.71 11.13
N TRP A 35 -13.84 -0.04 12.00
CA TRP A 35 -12.40 -0.03 12.16
C TRP A 35 -11.62 -0.57 10.93
N LEU A 36 -12.29 -1.17 9.97
CA LEU A 36 -11.72 -1.63 8.71
C LEU A 36 -11.35 -0.46 7.78
N CYS A 37 -11.64 0.78 8.14
CA CYS A 37 -11.31 1.98 7.38
C CYS A 37 -9.83 2.04 6.97
N HIS A 38 -8.91 1.58 7.81
CA HIS A 38 -7.46 1.53 7.52
C HIS A 38 -7.13 0.56 6.39
N PHE A 39 -7.78 -0.61 6.39
CA PHE A 39 -7.63 -1.59 5.31
C PHE A 39 -8.29 -1.11 4.02
N TRP A 40 -9.37 -0.36 4.14
CA TRP A 40 -10.01 0.28 2.98
C TRP A 40 -9.08 1.32 2.35
N LEU A 41 -8.42 2.17 3.15
CA LEU A 41 -7.40 3.10 2.64
C LEU A 41 -6.26 2.34 1.97
N GLY A 42 -5.79 1.26 2.60
CA GLY A 42 -4.80 0.37 2.01
C GLY A 42 -5.24 -0.15 0.65
N LEU A 43 -6.49 -0.63 0.53
CA LEU A 43 -7.07 -1.07 -0.74
C LEU A 43 -7.05 0.05 -1.78
N CYS A 44 -7.48 1.29 -1.41
CA CYS A 44 -7.46 2.43 -2.31
C CYS A 44 -6.08 2.68 -2.93
N LEU A 45 -5.01 2.60 -2.12
CA LEU A 45 -3.64 2.80 -2.60
C LEU A 45 -3.09 1.56 -3.32
N GLY A 46 -3.50 0.35 -2.93
CA GLY A 46 -3.19 -0.90 -3.63
C GLY A 46 -3.78 -0.98 -5.04
N LEU A 47 -4.83 -0.21 -5.33
CA LEU A 47 -5.36 -0.06 -6.70
C LEU A 47 -4.39 0.68 -7.63
N ALA A 48 -3.38 1.41 -7.12
CA ALA A 48 -2.45 2.15 -7.98
C ALA A 48 -1.58 1.22 -8.84
N PRO A 49 -0.84 0.23 -8.30
CA PRO A 49 -0.11 -0.74 -9.13
C PRO A 49 -1.04 -1.60 -9.99
N ALA A 50 -2.22 -1.97 -9.49
CA ALA A 50 -3.23 -2.68 -10.27
C ALA A 50 -3.71 -1.86 -11.48
N GLY A 51 -3.99 -0.58 -11.27
CA GLY A 51 -4.41 0.35 -12.34
C GLY A 51 -3.30 0.60 -13.36
N ALA A 52 -2.05 0.71 -12.91
CA ALA A 52 -0.89 0.83 -13.81
C ALA A 52 -0.73 -0.42 -14.68
N TRP A 53 -0.91 -1.60 -14.10
CA TRP A 53 -0.94 -2.86 -14.85
C TRP A 53 -2.03 -2.87 -15.92
N VAL A 54 -3.28 -2.58 -15.54
CA VAL A 54 -4.41 -2.54 -16.48
C VAL A 54 -4.16 -1.53 -17.59
N ALA A 55 -3.61 -0.36 -17.26
CA ALA A 55 -3.31 0.69 -18.22
C ALA A 55 -2.31 0.26 -19.31
N ILE A 56 -1.39 -0.66 -18.99
CA ILE A 56 -0.37 -1.17 -19.93
C ILE A 56 -0.85 -2.46 -20.60
N ALA A 57 -1.32 -3.42 -19.81
CA ALA A 57 -1.67 -4.74 -20.31
C ALA A 57 -2.90 -4.74 -21.22
N ALA A 58 -3.81 -3.79 -21.03
CA ALA A 58 -5.03 -3.71 -21.85
C ALA A 58 -4.75 -3.33 -23.33
N ASP A 59 -3.62 -2.74 -23.64
CA ASP A 59 -3.23 -2.48 -25.02
C ASP A 59 -3.00 -3.77 -25.83
N THR A 60 -2.55 -4.85 -25.16
CA THR A 60 -2.29 -6.14 -25.79
C THR A 60 -3.36 -7.18 -25.50
N HIS A 61 -3.97 -7.15 -24.33
CA HIS A 61 -4.90 -8.16 -23.86
C HIS A 61 -6.37 -7.68 -23.78
N GLY A 62 -6.63 -6.38 -24.00
CA GLY A 62 -7.97 -5.81 -23.88
C GLY A 62 -8.58 -6.10 -22.50
N TRP A 63 -9.84 -6.53 -22.47
CA TRP A 63 -10.54 -6.89 -21.24
C TRP A 63 -9.99 -8.12 -20.51
N ALA A 64 -9.21 -8.98 -21.19
CA ALA A 64 -8.53 -10.09 -20.54
C ALA A 64 -7.49 -9.63 -19.52
N ALA A 65 -6.93 -8.42 -19.67
CA ALA A 65 -6.06 -7.81 -18.67
C ALA A 65 -6.70 -7.71 -17.27
N ILE A 66 -8.03 -7.67 -17.19
CA ILE A 66 -8.78 -7.67 -15.92
C ILE A 66 -9.30 -9.07 -15.59
N ALA A 67 -9.85 -9.76 -16.57
CA ALA A 67 -10.62 -10.98 -16.36
C ALA A 67 -9.75 -12.24 -16.20
N ASP A 68 -8.53 -12.24 -16.76
CA ASP A 68 -7.64 -13.40 -16.70
C ASP A 68 -6.72 -13.33 -15.47
N ALA A 69 -7.04 -14.09 -14.43
CA ALA A 69 -6.26 -14.17 -13.22
C ALA A 69 -4.80 -14.62 -13.44
N SER A 70 -4.51 -15.36 -14.51
CA SER A 70 -3.15 -15.80 -14.81
C SER A 70 -2.22 -14.64 -15.18
N LEU A 71 -2.77 -13.54 -15.70
CA LEU A 71 -2.03 -12.33 -16.01
C LEU A 71 -1.68 -11.50 -14.77
N TRP A 72 -2.38 -11.70 -13.65
CA TRP A 72 -2.16 -11.00 -12.39
C TRP A 72 -1.13 -11.69 -11.49
N ALA A 73 -1.05 -13.00 -11.58
CA ALA A 73 -0.12 -13.81 -10.82
C ALA A 73 1.14 -14.13 -11.67
N PRO A 74 2.31 -14.22 -11.05
CA PRO A 74 2.56 -14.05 -9.62
C PRO A 74 2.85 -12.61 -9.18
N THR A 75 2.95 -11.66 -10.09
CA THR A 75 3.60 -10.36 -9.83
C THR A 75 2.63 -9.26 -9.38
N VAL A 76 1.61 -8.96 -10.19
CA VAL A 76 0.77 -7.75 -10.00
C VAL A 76 -0.08 -7.84 -8.74
N PHE A 77 -0.72 -8.99 -8.50
CA PHE A 77 -1.60 -9.17 -7.34
C PHE A 77 -0.83 -9.07 -6.01
N PRO A 78 0.31 -9.76 -5.82
CA PRO A 78 1.07 -9.61 -4.58
C PRO A 78 1.63 -8.20 -4.37
N ILE A 79 2.08 -7.50 -5.42
CA ILE A 79 2.51 -6.10 -5.30
C ILE A 79 1.36 -5.21 -4.83
N SER A 80 0.21 -5.31 -5.46
CA SER A 80 -0.99 -4.54 -5.10
C SER A 80 -1.42 -4.81 -3.66
N LEU A 81 -1.41 -6.08 -3.26
CA LEU A 81 -1.70 -6.49 -1.88
C LEU A 81 -0.63 -5.98 -0.91
N GLY A 82 0.66 -6.08 -1.27
CA GLY A 82 1.76 -5.58 -0.47
C GLY A 82 1.65 -4.09 -0.19
N VAL A 83 1.35 -3.29 -1.22
CA VAL A 83 1.08 -1.85 -1.06
C VAL A 83 -0.13 -1.61 -0.16
N ALA A 84 -1.22 -2.35 -0.35
CA ALA A 84 -2.41 -2.21 0.49
C ALA A 84 -2.12 -2.50 1.97
N LEU A 85 -1.36 -3.55 2.27
CA LEU A 85 -0.97 -3.92 3.63
C LEU A 85 0.02 -2.91 4.26
N TRP A 86 0.98 -2.41 3.47
CA TRP A 86 1.90 -1.36 3.93
C TRP A 86 1.14 -0.09 4.33
N ILE A 87 0.25 0.40 3.48
CA ILE A 87 -0.54 1.60 3.77
C ILE A 87 -1.50 1.38 4.94
N ALA A 88 -2.12 0.21 5.04
CA ALA A 88 -2.95 -0.13 6.21
C ALA A 88 -2.13 -0.11 7.50
N ALA A 89 -0.93 -0.68 7.51
CA ALA A 89 -0.02 -0.64 8.66
C ALA A 89 0.37 0.79 9.04
N PHE A 90 0.66 1.63 8.06
CA PHE A 90 0.95 3.04 8.27
C PHE A 90 -0.25 3.78 8.89
N ASP A 91 -1.44 3.66 8.29
CA ASP A 91 -2.64 4.40 8.71
C ASP A 91 -3.14 3.95 10.10
N ILE A 92 -3.03 2.66 10.43
CA ILE A 92 -3.30 2.13 11.78
C ILE A 92 -2.40 2.80 12.83
N ASN A 93 -1.10 2.99 12.52
CA ASN A 93 -0.18 3.66 13.44
C ASN A 93 -0.41 5.15 13.52
N TYR A 94 -0.77 5.77 12.39
CA TYR A 94 -1.10 7.18 12.36
C TYR A 94 -2.31 7.50 13.25
N ALA A 95 -3.32 6.65 13.23
CA ALA A 95 -4.53 6.79 14.06
C ALA A 95 -4.29 6.63 15.58
N ARG A 96 -3.08 6.23 16.04
CA ARG A 96 -2.76 6.18 17.48
C ARG A 96 -2.83 7.54 18.16
N MET A 97 -2.54 8.59 17.40
CA MET A 97 -2.52 9.95 17.93
C MET A 97 -3.90 10.54 18.11
N ASP A 98 -4.88 9.98 17.45
CA ASP A 98 -6.25 10.45 17.43
C ASP A 98 -7.19 9.63 18.33
N VAL A 99 -6.68 8.68 19.12
CA VAL A 99 -7.49 7.71 19.90
C VAL A 99 -8.51 8.38 20.82
N GLU A 100 -8.11 9.45 21.52
CA GLU A 100 -9.00 10.17 22.43
C GLU A 100 -10.07 10.92 21.65
N SER A 101 -9.66 11.68 20.64
CA SER A 101 -10.56 12.40 19.73
C SER A 101 -11.52 11.47 19.00
N ASP A 102 -11.02 10.32 18.51
CA ASP A 102 -11.83 9.31 17.83
C ASP A 102 -12.93 8.78 18.75
N ARG A 103 -12.60 8.52 20.03
CA ARG A 103 -13.58 8.04 21.03
C ARG A 103 -14.64 9.09 21.34
N GLU A 104 -14.23 10.34 21.52
CA GLU A 104 -15.15 11.45 21.79
C GLU A 104 -16.11 11.71 20.64
N GLN A 105 -15.64 11.54 19.40
CA GLN A 105 -16.43 11.77 18.20
C GLN A 105 -17.16 10.53 17.67
N GLY A 106 -17.05 9.38 18.35
CA GLY A 106 -17.65 8.12 17.93
C GLY A 106 -17.08 7.56 16.64
N ILE A 107 -15.82 7.89 16.33
CA ILE A 107 -15.09 7.40 15.16
C ILE A 107 -14.47 6.04 15.49
N HIS A 108 -14.62 5.10 14.58
CA HIS A 108 -14.13 3.74 14.73
C HIS A 108 -12.75 3.59 14.08
N SER A 109 -11.68 3.82 14.86
CA SER A 109 -10.32 3.48 14.42
C SER A 109 -9.86 2.15 15.07
N PHE A 110 -8.89 1.49 14.42
CA PHE A 110 -8.32 0.25 14.95
C PHE A 110 -7.73 0.44 16.36
N PRO A 111 -6.88 1.48 16.61
CA PRO A 111 -6.32 1.72 17.93
C PRO A 111 -7.36 2.07 18.99
N SER A 112 -8.40 2.83 18.65
CA SER A 112 -9.47 3.20 19.60
C SER A 112 -10.27 1.99 20.04
N LYS A 113 -10.44 0.98 19.16
CA LYS A 113 -11.20 -0.24 19.43
C LYS A 113 -10.39 -1.32 20.14
N PHE A 114 -9.17 -1.60 19.67
CA PHE A 114 -8.39 -2.76 20.12
C PHE A 114 -7.25 -2.41 21.07
N GLY A 115 -6.92 -1.14 21.19
CA GLY A 115 -5.89 -0.63 22.09
C GLY A 115 -4.45 -0.84 21.57
N GLU A 116 -3.52 -0.34 22.34
CA GLU A 116 -2.13 -0.14 21.97
C GLU A 116 -1.38 -1.45 21.64
N ARG A 117 -1.55 -2.49 22.48
CA ARG A 117 -0.84 -3.78 22.28
C ARG A 117 -1.29 -4.48 21.01
N ALA A 118 -2.60 -4.48 20.72
CA ALA A 118 -3.14 -5.08 19.51
C ALA A 118 -2.66 -4.30 18.28
N THR A 119 -2.66 -2.97 18.36
CA THR A 119 -2.17 -2.09 17.29
C THR A 119 -0.72 -2.40 16.92
N THR A 120 0.19 -2.46 17.91
CA THR A 120 1.60 -2.80 17.68
C THR A 120 1.75 -4.19 17.05
N ARG A 121 1.06 -5.19 17.59
CA ARG A 121 1.12 -6.56 17.08
C ARG A 121 0.65 -6.66 15.64
N THR A 122 -0.52 -6.06 15.35
CA THR A 122 -1.10 -6.07 14.00
C THR A 122 -0.20 -5.35 13.01
N THR A 123 0.39 -4.22 13.37
CA THR A 123 1.32 -3.50 12.50
C THR A 123 2.55 -4.34 12.16
N ILE A 124 3.15 -5.02 13.14
CA ILE A 124 4.29 -5.91 12.88
C ILE A 124 3.87 -7.03 11.92
N GLN A 125 2.72 -7.66 12.14
CA GLN A 125 2.20 -8.70 11.26
C GLN A 125 1.97 -8.19 9.84
N LEU A 126 1.35 -7.01 9.68
CA LEU A 126 1.15 -6.39 8.38
C LEU A 126 2.48 -6.05 7.70
N SER A 127 3.48 -5.58 8.48
CA SER A 127 4.82 -5.29 7.95
C SER A 127 5.55 -6.54 7.44
N LEU A 128 5.42 -7.64 8.12
CA LEU A 128 5.97 -8.92 7.65
C LEU A 128 5.21 -9.44 6.42
N LEU A 129 3.88 -9.27 6.38
CA LEU A 129 3.06 -9.71 5.27
C LEU A 129 3.33 -8.90 3.99
N TRP A 130 3.42 -7.58 4.06
CA TRP A 130 3.72 -6.80 2.87
C TRP A 130 5.13 -7.07 2.34
N PHE A 131 6.10 -7.28 3.23
CA PHE A 131 7.42 -7.74 2.83
C PHE A 131 7.36 -9.11 2.12
N ALA A 132 6.62 -10.07 2.69
CA ALA A 132 6.44 -11.38 2.06
C ALA A 132 5.77 -11.28 0.67
N CYS A 133 4.78 -10.39 0.51
CA CYS A 133 4.17 -10.11 -0.79
C CYS A 133 5.20 -9.60 -1.81
N PHE A 134 6.05 -8.65 -1.41
CA PHE A 134 7.08 -8.11 -2.29
C PHE A 134 8.19 -9.11 -2.60
N ALA A 135 8.61 -9.90 -1.60
CA ALA A 135 9.59 -10.95 -1.80
C ALA A 135 9.08 -12.08 -2.72
N PHE A 136 7.78 -12.40 -2.62
CA PHE A 136 7.16 -13.41 -3.50
C PHE A 136 6.98 -12.92 -4.93
N SER A 137 6.61 -11.64 -5.10
CA SER A 137 6.34 -11.10 -6.43
C SER A 137 7.60 -10.80 -7.22
N ASP A 138 8.68 -10.42 -6.53
CA ASP A 138 9.93 -9.86 -7.07
C ASP A 138 9.85 -9.49 -8.57
N PRO A 139 9.38 -8.27 -8.89
CA PRO A 139 8.93 -7.93 -10.24
C PRO A 139 10.04 -7.90 -11.28
N ILE A 140 11.29 -7.92 -10.83
CA ILE A 140 12.49 -7.82 -11.68
C ILE A 140 13.54 -8.88 -11.30
N GLU A 141 13.18 -9.86 -10.45
CA GLU A 141 14.08 -10.90 -9.94
C GLU A 141 15.40 -10.34 -9.38
N SER A 142 15.31 -9.22 -8.64
CA SER A 142 16.45 -8.42 -8.22
C SER A 142 16.73 -8.50 -6.73
N ILE A 143 17.95 -8.85 -6.39
CA ILE A 143 18.43 -8.80 -5.01
C ILE A 143 18.33 -7.39 -4.40
N TYR A 144 18.42 -6.33 -5.22
CA TYR A 144 18.29 -4.95 -4.75
C TYR A 144 16.87 -4.66 -4.25
N PHE A 145 15.84 -5.11 -4.98
CA PHE A 145 14.46 -4.93 -4.56
C PHE A 145 14.14 -5.74 -3.30
N LEU A 146 14.59 -6.98 -3.24
CA LEU A 146 14.41 -7.84 -2.07
C LEU A 146 15.10 -7.26 -0.83
N ALA A 147 16.35 -6.82 -0.95
CA ALA A 147 17.10 -6.22 0.14
C ALA A 147 16.48 -4.90 0.62
N ALA A 148 16.06 -4.04 -0.32
CA ALA A 148 15.40 -2.77 -0.03
C ALA A 148 14.07 -2.98 0.71
N SER A 149 13.23 -3.89 0.23
CA SER A 149 11.94 -4.18 0.86
C SER A 149 12.13 -4.76 2.28
N GLY A 150 13.08 -5.66 2.47
CA GLY A 150 13.43 -6.20 3.79
C GLY A 150 13.95 -5.13 4.76
N LEU A 151 14.87 -4.28 4.30
CA LEU A 151 15.41 -3.18 5.10
C LEU A 151 14.29 -2.23 5.54
N MET A 152 13.40 -1.86 4.62
CA MET A 152 12.31 -0.95 4.92
C MET A 152 11.24 -1.58 5.81
N ALA A 153 10.98 -2.89 5.70
CA ALA A 153 10.13 -3.60 6.64
C ALA A 153 10.69 -3.53 8.07
N VAL A 154 11.98 -3.79 8.23
CA VAL A 154 12.67 -3.68 9.53
C VAL A 154 12.60 -2.25 10.07
N ALA A 155 12.83 -1.24 9.22
CA ALA A 155 12.77 0.17 9.63
C ALA A 155 11.35 0.57 10.11
N ASN A 156 10.30 0.17 9.38
CA ASN A 156 8.92 0.43 9.79
C ASN A 156 8.58 -0.27 11.11
N ILE A 157 8.98 -1.53 11.30
CA ILE A 157 8.80 -2.27 12.57
C ILE A 157 9.56 -1.59 13.70
N TYR A 158 10.80 -1.17 13.47
CA TYR A 158 11.63 -0.50 14.48
C TYR A 158 10.98 0.79 14.99
N VAL A 159 10.47 1.64 14.10
CA VAL A 159 9.78 2.88 14.47
C VAL A 159 8.57 2.59 15.38
N VAL A 160 7.79 1.57 15.05
CA VAL A 160 6.61 1.18 15.83
C VAL A 160 7.00 0.61 17.21
N LEU A 161 8.04 -0.20 17.29
CA LEU A 161 8.52 -0.78 18.56
C LEU A 161 9.17 0.27 19.47
N LYS A 162 9.81 1.29 18.89
CA LYS A 162 10.53 2.35 19.62
C LYS A 162 9.76 3.67 19.67
N LYS A 163 8.44 3.64 19.48
CA LYS A 163 7.59 4.84 19.41
C LYS A 163 7.84 5.84 20.55
N ASP A 164 8.00 5.35 21.78
CA ASP A 164 8.20 6.19 22.98
C ASP A 164 9.62 6.80 23.06
N SER A 165 10.54 6.38 22.19
CA SER A 165 11.89 6.92 22.10
C SER A 165 11.99 8.12 21.15
N PHE A 166 10.95 8.39 20.38
CA PHE A 166 10.92 9.52 19.43
C PHE A 166 10.21 10.72 20.04
N SER A 167 10.82 11.87 19.98
CA SER A 167 10.21 13.13 20.43
C SER A 167 8.98 13.51 19.59
N ASP A 168 8.97 13.15 18.32
CA ASP A 168 7.86 13.30 17.39
C ASP A 168 7.69 11.99 16.60
N PHE A 169 6.87 11.11 17.15
CA PHE A 169 6.56 9.81 16.54
C PHE A 169 5.84 9.98 15.19
N GLN A 170 4.92 10.94 15.10
CA GLN A 170 4.12 11.18 13.89
C GLN A 170 5.01 11.53 12.69
N THR A 171 5.87 12.53 12.88
CA THR A 171 6.81 12.94 11.84
C THR A 171 7.78 11.82 11.47
N THR A 172 8.26 11.05 12.45
CA THR A 172 9.16 9.92 12.20
C THR A 172 8.47 8.82 11.40
N LEU A 173 7.25 8.45 11.78
CA LEU A 173 6.44 7.46 11.08
C LEU A 173 6.18 7.87 9.62
N PHE A 174 5.79 9.14 9.41
CA PHE A 174 5.55 9.68 8.08
C PHE A 174 6.81 9.67 7.21
N ARG A 175 7.94 10.13 7.76
CA ARG A 175 9.23 10.16 7.03
C ARG A 175 9.68 8.75 6.63
N VAL A 176 9.59 7.78 7.54
CA VAL A 176 9.98 6.40 7.24
C VAL A 176 9.06 5.77 6.21
N SER A 177 7.75 6.00 6.28
CA SER A 177 6.82 5.53 5.27
C SER A 177 7.09 6.15 3.89
N MET A 178 7.33 7.46 3.83
CA MET A 178 7.70 8.14 2.58
C MET A 178 9.04 7.64 2.03
N LEU A 179 10.05 7.45 2.90
CA LEU A 179 11.34 6.89 2.53
C LEU A 179 11.21 5.47 1.99
N THR A 180 10.29 4.66 2.55
CA THR A 180 10.00 3.32 2.05
C THR A 180 9.63 3.36 0.56
N GLY A 181 8.72 4.25 0.16
CA GLY A 181 8.34 4.40 -1.24
C GLY A 181 9.51 4.78 -2.15
N TRP A 182 10.34 5.74 -1.72
CA TRP A 182 11.51 6.17 -2.51
C TRP A 182 12.57 5.09 -2.61
N VAL A 183 12.85 4.36 -1.54
CA VAL A 183 13.83 3.27 -1.52
C VAL A 183 13.38 2.11 -2.41
N LEU A 184 12.10 1.73 -2.36
CA LEU A 184 11.55 0.70 -3.24
C LEU A 184 11.61 1.13 -4.71
N LEU A 185 11.23 2.37 -5.03
CA LEU A 185 11.32 2.89 -6.39
C LEU A 185 12.77 2.91 -6.89
N ALA A 186 13.70 3.41 -6.08
CA ALA A 186 15.13 3.45 -6.44
C ALA A 186 15.69 2.03 -6.66
N SER A 187 15.30 1.06 -5.82
CA SER A 187 15.76 -0.33 -5.97
C SER A 187 15.22 -1.00 -7.25
N LEU A 188 13.99 -0.68 -7.66
CA LEU A 188 13.45 -1.14 -8.95
C LEU A 188 14.24 -0.54 -10.13
N ILE A 189 14.55 0.76 -10.09
CA ILE A 189 15.33 1.41 -11.14
C ILE A 189 16.75 0.81 -11.23
N VAL A 190 17.43 0.66 -10.08
CA VAL A 190 18.77 0.09 -10.04
C VAL A 190 18.76 -1.37 -10.51
N GLY A 191 17.86 -2.18 -9.99
CA GLY A 191 17.74 -3.58 -10.40
C GLY A 191 17.49 -3.72 -11.89
N PHE A 192 16.55 -2.94 -12.44
CA PHE A 192 16.27 -2.95 -13.87
C PHE A 192 17.49 -2.55 -14.71
N THR A 193 18.28 -1.57 -14.28
CA THR A 193 19.46 -1.10 -15.06
C THR A 193 20.67 -2.03 -14.94
N VAL A 194 20.78 -2.81 -13.85
CA VAL A 194 21.96 -3.66 -13.59
C VAL A 194 21.71 -5.11 -14.04
N GLU A 195 20.51 -5.63 -13.86
CA GLU A 195 20.20 -7.05 -14.05
C GLU A 195 19.51 -7.37 -15.39
N VAL A 196 18.92 -6.35 -16.07
CA VAL A 196 18.41 -6.51 -17.42
C VAL A 196 19.45 -6.02 -18.44
N PRO A 197 20.26 -6.89 -19.06
CA PRO A 197 21.19 -6.47 -20.10
C PRO A 197 20.42 -5.94 -21.29
N THR A 198 20.79 -4.78 -21.77
CA THR A 198 20.26 -4.12 -23.01
C THR A 198 20.58 -4.92 -24.26
#